data_06f0439ee9cc63d6b0a770a0aa1032fe
#
_entry.id   06f0439ee9cc63d6b0a770a0aa1032fe
#
_cell.length_a   1.000
_cell.length_b   1.000
_cell.length_c   1.000
_cell.angle_alpha   90.00
_cell.angle_beta   90.00
_cell.angle_gamma   90.00
#
_symmetry.space_group_name_H-M   'P 1'
#
loop_
_entity.id
_entity.type
_entity.pdbx_description
1 polymer ?
#
loop_
_entity_poly.entity_id
_entity_poly.type
_entity_poly.pdbx_seq_one_letter_code
_entity_poly.pdbx_strand_id
1 'polypeptide(L)'
;MEISQLRALLALKESASLTLAGKRLGQSTSTTFCQIRQLEQEIGKKLYQQIGKKMQLTDAGALLTEDARRIVEMHDAAVSSVQEAGGLKRRFMRIGCGPHSSVTIVPHLLRALLAAHPNTDVRLTTSDDEVLLHDLRIGILDALLLSLPAGDAELIEEPLWSYETVVVMPPGQKRDKKNVNLLNASNLPFIFYRRLTVTDLPFQQFCHDFDLKPNVVIENNQLDSIKRLVRLGLGMSVLPEWSVVDEQRKRLLTVSRLKNRYLHNYGVAFRRSGYRPQALDDFLDVSRKWHEWWPLAGYVHDPI
;
A
#
# COMPACT_ATOMS: atom_id res chain seq x y z
N MET A 1 17.25 2.96 -26.04
CA MET A 1 16.84 2.11 -24.87
C MET A 1 15.53 1.46 -25.22
N GLU A 2 15.54 0.13 -25.35
CA GLU A 2 14.41 -0.69 -25.79
C GLU A 2 13.76 -1.41 -24.60
N ILE A 3 12.45 -1.64 -24.65
CA ILE A 3 11.72 -2.39 -23.60
C ILE A 3 12.31 -3.79 -23.38
N SER A 4 12.74 -4.45 -24.45
CA SER A 4 13.40 -5.75 -24.40
C SER A 4 14.69 -5.76 -23.58
N GLN A 5 15.48 -4.69 -23.67
CA GLN A 5 16.73 -4.50 -22.93
C GLN A 5 16.44 -4.25 -21.44
N LEU A 6 15.42 -3.47 -21.12
CA LEU A 6 14.98 -3.25 -19.73
C LEU A 6 14.48 -4.55 -19.10
N ARG A 7 13.70 -5.34 -19.83
CA ARG A 7 13.25 -6.66 -19.36
C ARG A 7 14.43 -7.61 -19.11
N ALA A 8 15.46 -7.58 -19.96
CA ALA A 8 16.66 -8.37 -19.77
C ALA A 8 17.42 -8.00 -18.49
N LEU A 9 17.55 -6.69 -18.20
CA LEU A 9 18.19 -6.20 -16.98
C LEU A 9 17.40 -6.61 -15.72
N LEU A 10 16.07 -6.48 -15.74
CA LEU A 10 15.19 -6.87 -14.62
C LEU A 10 15.26 -8.38 -14.36
N ALA A 11 15.21 -9.21 -15.41
CA ALA A 11 15.32 -10.66 -15.29
C ALA A 11 16.70 -11.09 -14.75
N LEU A 12 17.78 -10.36 -15.11
CA LEU A 12 19.11 -10.61 -14.57
C LEU A 12 19.18 -10.24 -13.06
N LYS A 13 18.60 -9.12 -12.65
CA LYS A 13 18.50 -8.74 -11.23
C LYS A 13 17.86 -9.86 -10.39
N GLU A 14 16.77 -10.43 -10.87
CA GLU A 14 16.01 -11.41 -10.13
C GLU A 14 16.67 -12.81 -10.11
N SER A 15 17.39 -13.17 -11.15
CA SER A 15 17.97 -14.51 -11.30
C SER A 15 19.45 -14.61 -10.93
N ALA A 16 20.16 -13.46 -10.87
CA ALA A 16 21.62 -13.35 -10.70
C ALA A 16 22.43 -14.23 -11.70
N SER A 17 21.82 -14.59 -12.84
CA SER A 17 22.40 -15.46 -13.88
C SER A 17 21.81 -15.12 -15.25
N LEU A 18 22.69 -14.89 -16.23
CA LEU A 18 22.29 -14.62 -17.62
C LEU A 18 21.51 -15.80 -18.23
N THR A 19 21.91 -17.02 -17.92
CA THR A 19 21.24 -18.24 -18.43
C THR A 19 19.82 -18.36 -17.89
N LEU A 20 19.64 -18.11 -16.59
CA LEU A 20 18.31 -18.14 -15.97
C LEU A 20 17.44 -16.97 -16.42
N ALA A 21 18.03 -15.78 -16.58
CA ALA A 21 17.35 -14.61 -17.14
C ALA A 21 16.82 -14.87 -18.55
N GLY A 22 17.68 -15.43 -19.43
CA GLY A 22 17.28 -15.81 -20.77
C GLY A 22 16.15 -16.84 -20.80
N LYS A 23 16.28 -17.92 -20.00
CA LYS A 23 15.23 -18.92 -19.87
C LYS A 23 13.89 -18.33 -19.42
N ARG A 24 13.92 -17.39 -18.47
CA ARG A 24 12.72 -16.70 -17.96
C ARG A 24 12.04 -15.83 -19.03
N LEU A 25 12.84 -15.22 -19.91
CA LEU A 25 12.37 -14.41 -21.02
C LEU A 25 12.03 -15.19 -22.29
N GLY A 26 12.21 -16.52 -22.29
CA GLY A 26 11.99 -17.37 -23.48
C GLY A 26 13.01 -17.12 -24.58
N GLN A 27 14.24 -16.69 -24.25
CA GLN A 27 15.30 -16.34 -25.22
C GLN A 27 16.66 -16.97 -24.84
N SER A 28 17.62 -16.92 -25.76
CA SER A 28 18.95 -17.46 -25.52
C SER A 28 19.76 -16.61 -24.53
N THR A 29 20.74 -17.22 -23.85
CA THR A 29 21.69 -16.50 -22.99
C THR A 29 22.45 -15.42 -23.76
N SER A 30 22.83 -15.71 -25.02
CA SER A 30 23.53 -14.75 -25.88
C SER A 30 22.66 -13.55 -26.23
N THR A 31 21.37 -13.75 -26.53
CA THR A 31 20.42 -12.66 -26.79
C THR A 31 20.29 -11.75 -25.56
N THR A 32 20.10 -12.35 -24.38
CA THR A 32 20.01 -11.61 -23.12
C THR A 32 21.28 -10.79 -22.83
N PHE A 33 22.43 -11.40 -23.05
CA PHE A 33 23.73 -10.74 -22.92
C PHE A 33 23.87 -9.55 -23.88
N CYS A 34 23.54 -9.75 -25.17
CA CYS A 34 23.60 -8.66 -26.16
C CYS A 34 22.68 -7.49 -25.81
N GLN A 35 21.46 -7.77 -25.39
CA GLN A 35 20.50 -6.73 -24.98
C GLN A 35 21.04 -5.89 -23.82
N ILE A 36 21.61 -6.51 -22.79
CA ILE A 36 22.19 -5.78 -21.66
C ILE A 36 23.44 -5.02 -22.08
N ARG A 37 24.28 -5.59 -22.94
CA ARG A 37 25.48 -4.90 -23.45
C ARG A 37 25.13 -3.67 -24.30
N GLN A 38 24.11 -3.75 -25.14
CA GLN A 38 23.61 -2.59 -25.89
C GLN A 38 23.09 -1.50 -24.97
N LEU A 39 22.36 -1.87 -23.92
CA LEU A 39 21.90 -0.93 -22.91
C LEU A 39 23.06 -0.26 -22.17
N GLU A 40 24.10 -1.02 -21.77
CA GLU A 40 25.33 -0.47 -21.18
C GLU A 40 26.06 0.49 -22.10
N GLN A 41 26.11 0.17 -23.39
CA GLN A 41 26.76 1.04 -24.40
C GLN A 41 25.99 2.36 -24.56
N GLU A 42 24.67 2.30 -24.62
CA GLU A 42 23.82 3.49 -24.74
C GLU A 42 23.92 4.41 -23.51
N ILE A 43 23.94 3.83 -22.31
CA ILE A 43 24.03 4.57 -21.04
C ILE A 43 25.48 5.00 -20.73
N GLY A 44 26.47 4.36 -21.33
CA GLY A 44 27.88 4.62 -21.06
C GLY A 44 28.38 4.14 -19.70
N LYS A 45 27.63 3.26 -19.02
CA LYS A 45 27.96 2.71 -17.70
C LYS A 45 27.74 1.18 -17.67
N LYS A 46 28.58 0.49 -16.90
CA LYS A 46 28.32 -0.91 -16.56
C LYS A 46 27.13 -1.00 -15.62
N LEU A 47 26.18 -1.88 -15.94
CA LEU A 47 24.98 -2.09 -15.13
C LEU A 47 25.07 -3.35 -14.28
N TYR A 48 25.98 -4.25 -14.62
CA TYR A 48 26.25 -5.44 -13.82
C TYR A 48 27.74 -5.81 -13.87
N GLN A 49 28.16 -6.59 -12.91
CA GLN A 49 29.50 -7.15 -12.80
C GLN A 49 29.43 -8.62 -12.34
N GLN A 50 30.44 -9.38 -12.69
CA GLN A 50 30.55 -10.77 -12.21
C GLN A 50 31.36 -10.83 -10.91
N ILE A 51 30.77 -11.35 -9.86
CA ILE A 51 31.44 -11.61 -8.58
C ILE A 51 31.41 -13.12 -8.32
N GLY A 52 32.54 -13.76 -8.53
CA GLY A 52 32.63 -15.23 -8.49
C GLY A 52 31.77 -15.86 -9.60
N LYS A 53 30.79 -16.67 -9.21
CA LYS A 53 29.85 -17.34 -10.14
C LYS A 53 28.53 -16.58 -10.31
N LYS A 54 28.31 -15.48 -9.62
CA LYS A 54 27.04 -14.72 -9.65
C LYS A 54 27.21 -13.40 -10.40
N MET A 55 26.15 -13.01 -11.07
CA MET A 55 26.02 -11.69 -11.65
C MET A 55 25.35 -10.76 -10.63
N GLN A 56 25.97 -9.61 -10.37
CA GLN A 56 25.43 -8.59 -9.46
C GLN A 56 25.30 -7.27 -10.17
N LEU A 57 24.30 -6.49 -9.81
CA LEU A 57 24.15 -5.12 -10.30
C LEU A 57 25.27 -4.23 -9.74
N THR A 58 25.70 -3.29 -10.55
CA THR A 58 26.45 -2.11 -10.08
C THR A 58 25.49 -1.09 -9.46
N ASP A 59 26.02 -0.04 -8.84
CA ASP A 59 25.18 1.07 -8.34
C ASP A 59 24.35 1.70 -9.47
N ALA A 60 24.95 1.87 -10.66
CA ALA A 60 24.24 2.34 -11.84
C ALA A 60 23.14 1.36 -12.29
N GLY A 61 23.40 0.06 -12.22
CA GLY A 61 22.41 -0.99 -12.51
C GLY A 61 21.27 -0.99 -11.49
N ALA A 62 21.58 -0.84 -10.22
CA ALA A 62 20.57 -0.75 -9.15
C ALA A 62 19.66 0.47 -9.37
N LEU A 63 20.22 1.63 -9.63
CA LEU A 63 19.48 2.85 -9.91
C LEU A 63 18.57 2.69 -11.14
N LEU A 64 19.11 2.20 -12.25
CA LEU A 64 18.34 2.02 -13.48
C LEU A 64 17.22 0.97 -13.31
N THR A 65 17.40 -0.08 -12.53
CA THR A 65 16.36 -1.13 -12.35
C THR A 65 15.10 -0.62 -11.70
N GLU A 66 15.15 0.42 -10.87
CA GLU A 66 13.98 1.09 -10.30
C GLU A 66 13.12 1.71 -11.40
N ASP A 67 13.73 2.52 -12.26
CA ASP A 67 13.04 3.17 -13.39
C ASP A 67 12.68 2.18 -14.51
N ALA A 68 13.54 1.21 -14.79
CA ALA A 68 13.28 0.16 -15.77
C ALA A 68 12.02 -0.62 -15.47
N ARG A 69 11.75 -0.94 -14.19
CA ARG A 69 10.53 -1.60 -13.76
C ARG A 69 9.32 -0.75 -14.12
N ARG A 70 9.33 0.53 -13.76
CA ARG A 70 8.23 1.47 -14.03
C ARG A 70 7.95 1.62 -15.52
N ILE A 71 9.01 1.76 -16.33
CA ILE A 71 8.87 1.89 -17.79
C ILE A 71 8.23 0.63 -18.39
N VAL A 72 8.70 -0.56 -18.00
CA VAL A 72 8.14 -1.84 -18.48
C VAL A 72 6.68 -2.00 -18.04
N GLU A 73 6.35 -1.68 -16.79
CA GLU A 73 4.98 -1.77 -16.28
C GLU A 73 4.05 -0.78 -16.99
N MET A 74 4.51 0.45 -17.27
CA MET A 74 3.75 1.44 -18.02
C MET A 74 3.52 1.01 -19.48
N HIS A 75 4.55 0.45 -20.13
CA HIS A 75 4.42 -0.13 -21.46
C HIS A 75 3.37 -1.25 -21.50
N ASP A 76 3.45 -2.20 -20.55
CA ASP A 76 2.53 -3.34 -20.48
C ASP A 76 1.10 -2.88 -20.20
N ALA A 77 0.95 -1.84 -19.38
CA ALA A 77 -0.32 -1.19 -19.14
C ALA A 77 -0.92 -0.59 -20.41
N ALA A 78 -0.14 0.16 -21.17
CA ALA A 78 -0.58 0.75 -22.42
C ALA A 78 -1.02 -0.30 -23.45
N VAL A 79 -0.23 -1.38 -23.59
CA VAL A 79 -0.58 -2.50 -24.49
C VAL A 79 -1.87 -3.19 -24.03
N SER A 80 -2.02 -3.46 -22.73
CA SER A 80 -3.22 -4.08 -22.17
C SER A 80 -4.47 -3.21 -22.40
N SER A 81 -4.36 -1.91 -22.17
CA SER A 81 -5.45 -0.95 -22.38
C SER A 81 -6.00 -0.98 -23.81
N VAL A 82 -5.11 -1.02 -24.81
CA VAL A 82 -5.51 -1.11 -26.23
C VAL A 82 -6.17 -2.46 -26.54
N GLN A 83 -5.69 -3.55 -25.95
CA GLN A 83 -6.24 -4.90 -26.16
C GLN A 83 -7.60 -5.07 -25.50
N GLU A 84 -7.84 -4.45 -24.34
CA GLU A 84 -9.15 -4.42 -23.68
C GLU A 84 -10.18 -3.64 -24.52
N ALA A 85 -9.79 -2.49 -25.07
CA ALA A 85 -10.64 -1.70 -25.96
C ALA A 85 -11.09 -2.48 -27.20
N GLY A 86 -10.31 -3.49 -27.64
CA GLY A 86 -10.61 -4.41 -28.73
C GLY A 86 -11.52 -5.59 -28.35
N GLY A 87 -11.95 -5.73 -27.10
CA GLY A 87 -12.84 -6.82 -26.62
C GLY A 87 -12.18 -8.20 -26.59
N LEU A 88 -10.85 -8.31 -26.72
CA LEU A 88 -10.12 -9.55 -26.97
C LEU A 88 -9.51 -10.22 -25.70
N LYS A 89 -9.58 -9.57 -24.51
CA LYS A 89 -8.93 -10.08 -23.30
C LYS A 89 -9.79 -9.97 -22.04
N ARG A 90 -9.40 -10.78 -21.02
CA ARG A 90 -9.87 -10.61 -19.65
C ARG A 90 -9.58 -9.19 -19.17
N ARG A 91 -10.52 -8.64 -18.41
CA ARG A 91 -10.35 -7.34 -17.77
C ARG A 91 -9.17 -7.40 -16.80
N PHE A 92 -8.32 -6.39 -16.79
CA PHE A 92 -7.13 -6.35 -15.94
C PHE A 92 -7.13 -5.08 -15.11
N MET A 93 -6.80 -5.20 -13.83
CA MET A 93 -6.74 -4.08 -12.90
C MET A 93 -5.52 -4.15 -11.98
N ARG A 94 -4.88 -3.02 -11.75
CA ARG A 94 -3.73 -2.86 -10.84
C ARG A 94 -4.14 -2.01 -9.65
N ILE A 95 -4.15 -2.63 -8.48
CA ILE A 95 -4.59 -2.01 -7.23
C ILE A 95 -3.41 -1.86 -6.30
N GLY A 96 -3.26 -0.67 -5.70
CA GLY A 96 -2.33 -0.41 -4.60
C GLY A 96 -3.05 -0.37 -3.26
N CYS A 97 -2.39 -0.80 -2.19
CA CYS A 97 -2.86 -0.58 -0.82
C CYS A 97 -1.72 -0.70 0.20
N GLY A 98 -1.89 -0.12 1.37
CA GLY A 98 -0.96 -0.30 2.49
C GLY A 98 -0.94 -1.74 3.03
N PRO A 99 0.15 -2.14 3.72
CA PRO A 99 0.34 -3.52 4.20
C PRO A 99 -0.81 -4.04 5.05
N HIS A 100 -1.35 -3.22 5.96
CA HIS A 100 -2.45 -3.65 6.83
C HIS A 100 -3.75 -3.87 6.04
N SER A 101 -4.07 -2.98 5.11
CA SER A 101 -5.25 -3.11 4.24
C SER A 101 -5.18 -4.36 3.36
N SER A 102 -3.98 -4.75 2.93
CA SER A 102 -3.76 -5.94 2.10
C SER A 102 -4.17 -7.25 2.79
N VAL A 103 -4.17 -7.28 4.13
CA VAL A 103 -4.55 -8.46 4.90
C VAL A 103 -5.95 -8.36 5.52
N THR A 104 -6.48 -7.16 5.72
CA THR A 104 -7.76 -6.96 6.45
C THR A 104 -8.94 -6.55 5.58
N ILE A 105 -8.73 -5.72 4.58
CA ILE A 105 -9.78 -5.15 3.72
C ILE A 105 -9.80 -5.83 2.36
N VAL A 106 -8.65 -5.81 1.68
CA VAL A 106 -8.51 -6.21 0.28
C VAL A 106 -8.95 -7.66 0.00
N PRO A 107 -8.68 -8.67 0.85
CA PRO A 107 -9.16 -10.04 0.59
C PRO A 107 -10.69 -10.14 0.50
N HIS A 108 -11.42 -9.38 1.33
CA HIS A 108 -12.87 -9.37 1.30
C HIS A 108 -13.41 -8.63 0.07
N LEU A 109 -12.81 -7.49 -0.26
CA LEU A 109 -13.14 -6.72 -1.45
C LEU A 109 -12.88 -7.53 -2.73
N LEU A 110 -11.71 -8.16 -2.85
CA LEU A 110 -11.38 -8.98 -4.03
C LEU A 110 -12.28 -10.21 -4.15
N ARG A 111 -12.66 -10.83 -3.03
CA ARG A 111 -13.65 -11.91 -3.06
C ARG A 111 -14.98 -11.44 -3.64
N ALA A 112 -15.46 -10.27 -3.23
CA ALA A 112 -16.71 -9.69 -3.76
C ALA A 112 -16.56 -9.30 -5.24
N LEU A 113 -15.44 -8.67 -5.62
CA LEU A 113 -15.16 -8.28 -7.00
C LEU A 113 -15.12 -9.49 -7.92
N LEU A 114 -14.36 -10.53 -7.57
CA LEU A 114 -14.21 -11.72 -8.42
C LEU A 114 -15.48 -12.59 -8.46
N ALA A 115 -16.33 -12.52 -7.43
CA ALA A 115 -17.64 -13.16 -7.45
C ALA A 115 -18.61 -12.44 -8.43
N ALA A 116 -18.58 -11.10 -8.47
CA ALA A 116 -19.40 -10.30 -9.38
C ALA A 116 -18.84 -10.28 -10.83
N HIS A 117 -17.51 -10.28 -10.96
CA HIS A 117 -16.80 -10.12 -12.22
C HIS A 117 -15.69 -11.21 -12.37
N PRO A 118 -16.04 -12.50 -12.65
CA PRO A 118 -15.10 -13.61 -12.62
C PRO A 118 -14.03 -13.56 -13.74
N ASN A 119 -14.22 -12.71 -14.74
CA ASN A 119 -13.27 -12.52 -15.85
C ASN A 119 -12.30 -11.34 -15.59
N THR A 120 -12.14 -10.91 -14.34
CA THR A 120 -11.21 -9.85 -13.95
C THR A 120 -9.94 -10.44 -13.38
N ASP A 121 -8.80 -10.07 -13.94
CA ASP A 121 -7.48 -10.36 -13.37
C ASP A 121 -7.02 -9.15 -12.56
N VAL A 122 -6.53 -9.37 -11.34
CA VAL A 122 -6.09 -8.30 -10.44
C VAL A 122 -4.61 -8.47 -10.10
N ARG A 123 -3.84 -7.40 -10.25
CA ARG A 123 -2.50 -7.29 -9.67
C ARG A 123 -2.59 -6.39 -8.43
N LEU A 124 -2.22 -6.94 -7.28
CA LEU A 124 -2.16 -6.21 -6.03
C LEU A 124 -0.72 -5.82 -5.73
N THR A 125 -0.48 -4.53 -5.50
CA THR A 125 0.81 -3.98 -5.05
C THR A 125 0.65 -3.46 -3.63
N THR A 126 1.56 -3.87 -2.75
CA THR A 126 1.57 -3.43 -1.35
C THR A 126 2.85 -2.68 -1.07
N SER A 127 2.73 -1.43 -0.63
CA SER A 127 3.85 -0.55 -0.28
C SER A 127 3.39 0.58 0.64
N ASP A 128 4.31 1.49 0.97
CA ASP A 128 3.99 2.73 1.66
C ASP A 128 3.20 3.69 0.75
N ASP A 129 2.35 4.50 1.35
CA ASP A 129 1.41 5.40 0.63
C ASP A 129 2.12 6.33 -0.37
N GLU A 130 3.32 6.84 -0.04
CA GLU A 130 4.10 7.74 -0.92
C GLU A 130 4.49 7.05 -2.23
N VAL A 131 4.98 5.81 -2.15
CA VAL A 131 5.34 5.00 -3.32
C VAL A 131 4.10 4.69 -4.15
N LEU A 132 3.00 4.30 -3.48
CA LEU A 132 1.75 3.96 -4.14
C LEU A 132 1.09 5.16 -4.82
N LEU A 133 1.13 6.35 -4.20
CA LEU A 133 0.64 7.60 -4.79
C LEU A 133 1.47 7.98 -6.02
N HIS A 134 2.80 7.84 -5.94
CA HIS A 134 3.64 8.05 -7.10
C HIS A 134 3.29 7.07 -8.24
N ASP A 135 3.17 5.77 -7.95
CA ASP A 135 2.83 4.74 -8.94
C ASP A 135 1.42 4.96 -9.54
N LEU A 136 0.48 5.48 -8.77
CA LEU A 136 -0.84 5.87 -9.26
C LEU A 136 -0.75 7.06 -10.24
N ARG A 137 0.00 8.12 -9.89
CA ARG A 137 0.19 9.31 -10.75
C ARG A 137 0.76 8.95 -12.12
N ILE A 138 1.80 8.11 -12.14
CA ILE A 138 2.47 7.72 -13.40
C ILE A 138 1.79 6.56 -14.11
N GLY A 139 0.65 6.05 -13.62
CA GLY A 139 -0.15 5.04 -14.30
C GLY A 139 0.31 3.60 -14.16
N ILE A 140 1.21 3.29 -13.23
CA ILE A 140 1.55 1.92 -12.83
C ILE A 140 0.37 1.27 -12.10
N LEU A 141 -0.37 2.03 -11.30
CA LEU A 141 -1.61 1.61 -10.65
C LEU A 141 -2.83 2.25 -11.32
N ASP A 142 -3.95 1.57 -11.26
CA ASP A 142 -5.25 2.07 -11.72
C ASP A 142 -6.06 2.65 -10.56
N ALA A 143 -5.95 2.06 -9.37
CA ALA A 143 -6.57 2.53 -8.14
C ALA A 143 -5.68 2.30 -6.92
N LEU A 144 -5.90 3.10 -5.89
CA LEU A 144 -5.23 3.03 -4.60
C LEU A 144 -6.26 3.08 -3.47
N LEU A 145 -6.20 2.11 -2.57
CA LEU A 145 -6.98 2.08 -1.32
C LEU A 145 -6.15 2.72 -0.21
N LEU A 146 -6.65 3.84 0.37
CA LEU A 146 -5.92 4.59 1.39
C LEU A 146 -6.85 5.41 2.30
N SER A 147 -6.27 6.00 3.33
CA SER A 147 -6.95 7.05 4.10
C SER A 147 -6.94 8.37 3.33
N LEU A 148 -8.07 9.05 3.34
CA LEU A 148 -8.30 10.32 2.64
C LEU A 148 -8.25 11.51 3.61
N PRO A 149 -7.88 12.70 3.13
CA PRO A 149 -7.51 13.02 1.75
C PRO A 149 -6.08 12.57 1.42
N ALA A 150 -5.82 12.25 0.15
CA ALA A 150 -4.47 12.00 -0.37
C ALA A 150 -3.70 13.29 -0.62
N GLY A 151 -4.42 14.40 -0.72
CA GLY A 151 -3.82 15.73 -0.91
C GLY A 151 -3.30 15.99 -2.34
N ASP A 152 -3.88 15.33 -3.34
CA ASP A 152 -3.44 15.41 -4.74
C ASP A 152 -4.58 15.84 -5.67
N ALA A 153 -4.46 17.02 -6.27
CA ALA A 153 -5.47 17.58 -7.17
C ALA A 153 -5.63 16.82 -8.51
N GLU A 154 -4.64 16.01 -8.90
CA GLU A 154 -4.69 15.18 -10.12
C GLU A 154 -5.49 13.88 -9.92
N LEU A 155 -5.80 13.56 -8.67
CA LEU A 155 -6.57 12.38 -8.31
C LEU A 155 -8.06 12.71 -8.11
N ILE A 156 -8.89 11.71 -8.34
CA ILE A 156 -10.26 11.65 -7.86
C ILE A 156 -10.23 10.78 -6.62
N GLU A 157 -10.77 11.31 -5.53
CA GLU A 157 -10.88 10.61 -4.27
C GLU A 157 -12.34 10.25 -4.04
N GLU A 158 -12.61 8.99 -3.79
CA GLU A 158 -13.94 8.49 -3.49
C GLU A 158 -13.96 7.87 -2.10
N PRO A 159 -14.53 8.55 -1.10
CA PRO A 159 -14.62 8.02 0.24
C PRO A 159 -15.63 6.86 0.28
N LEU A 160 -15.24 5.75 0.91
CA LEU A 160 -16.08 4.57 1.07
C LEU A 160 -16.69 4.52 2.47
N TRP A 161 -15.91 4.77 3.52
CA TRP A 161 -16.37 4.84 4.91
C TRP A 161 -15.50 5.77 5.74
N SER A 162 -16.01 6.18 6.89
CA SER A 162 -15.23 6.86 7.91
C SER A 162 -14.93 5.93 9.09
N TYR A 163 -13.81 6.17 9.79
CA TYR A 163 -13.40 5.43 10.96
C TYR A 163 -12.90 6.34 12.07
N GLU A 164 -13.06 5.88 13.32
CA GLU A 164 -12.52 6.56 14.49
C GLU A 164 -11.07 6.16 14.76
N THR A 165 -10.32 7.10 15.29
CA THR A 165 -9.03 6.84 15.91
C THR A 165 -9.26 6.54 17.41
N VAL A 166 -8.65 5.46 17.90
CA VAL A 166 -8.79 4.98 19.27
C VAL A 166 -7.44 4.86 19.97
N VAL A 167 -7.43 5.02 21.30
CA VAL A 167 -6.27 4.74 22.13
C VAL A 167 -6.20 3.26 22.43
N VAL A 168 -5.03 2.67 22.22
CA VAL A 168 -4.74 1.27 22.52
C VAL A 168 -3.68 1.16 23.60
N MET A 169 -3.93 0.29 24.57
CA MET A 169 -3.11 0.08 25.76
C MET A 169 -2.90 -1.41 26.02
N PRO A 170 -1.88 -1.79 26.81
CA PRO A 170 -1.70 -3.18 27.25
C PRO A 170 -2.97 -3.77 27.85
N PRO A 171 -3.14 -5.11 27.81
CA PRO A 171 -4.29 -5.77 28.40
C PRO A 171 -4.36 -5.54 29.93
N GLY A 172 -5.60 -5.48 30.46
CA GLY A 172 -5.82 -5.31 31.92
C GLY A 172 -5.76 -3.87 32.43
N GLN A 173 -5.44 -2.90 31.58
CA GLN A 173 -5.55 -1.48 31.96
C GLN A 173 -7.02 -1.11 32.23
N LYS A 174 -7.27 -0.31 33.28
CA LYS A 174 -8.63 0.14 33.58
C LYS A 174 -9.13 1.04 32.47
N ARG A 175 -10.26 0.67 31.87
CA ARG A 175 -11.00 1.56 30.97
C ARG A 175 -11.60 2.68 31.80
N ASP A 176 -11.25 3.90 31.52
CA ASP A 176 -12.10 5.01 31.92
C ASP A 176 -13.32 5.01 30.98
N LYS A 177 -14.50 4.61 31.51
CA LYS A 177 -15.74 4.44 30.73
C LYS A 177 -16.26 5.76 30.13
N LYS A 178 -15.76 6.90 30.59
CA LYS A 178 -16.27 8.20 30.18
C LYS A 178 -15.29 9.05 29.37
N ASN A 179 -14.01 8.88 29.55
CA ASN A 179 -12.96 9.58 28.78
C ASN A 179 -11.60 9.00 29.21
N VAL A 180 -10.76 8.64 28.28
CA VAL A 180 -9.34 8.51 28.62
C VAL A 180 -8.89 9.92 28.99
N ASN A 181 -8.68 10.15 30.28
CA ASN A 181 -7.87 11.27 30.69
C ASN A 181 -6.44 10.91 30.24
N LEU A 182 -6.10 11.30 29.01
CA LEU A 182 -4.80 11.03 28.40
C LEU A 182 -3.66 11.60 29.24
N LEU A 183 -3.97 12.59 30.11
CA LEU A 183 -3.05 13.11 31.11
C LEU A 183 -2.64 12.05 32.13
N ASN A 184 -3.54 11.12 32.51
CA ASN A 184 -3.19 9.99 33.37
C ASN A 184 -2.46 8.87 32.58
N ALA A 185 -2.64 8.81 31.26
CA ALA A 185 -1.89 7.93 30.39
C ALA A 185 -0.53 8.51 29.98
N SER A 186 -0.24 9.78 30.27
CA SER A 186 1.03 10.46 29.98
C SER A 186 2.26 9.83 30.64
N ASN A 187 2.07 8.97 31.63
CA ASN A 187 3.16 8.19 32.26
C ASN A 187 3.54 6.92 31.50
N LEU A 188 2.74 6.51 30.50
CA LEU A 188 3.07 5.36 29.67
C LEU A 188 3.91 5.79 28.47
N PRO A 189 4.97 5.04 28.13
CA PRO A 189 5.70 5.26 26.89
C PRO A 189 4.76 5.23 25.71
N PHE A 190 5.03 6.06 24.70
CA PHE A 190 4.20 6.14 23.51
C PHE A 190 4.91 5.46 22.34
N ILE A 191 4.15 4.64 21.61
CA ILE A 191 4.58 3.97 20.38
C ILE A 191 3.89 4.70 19.24
N PHE A 192 4.67 5.46 18.47
CA PHE A 192 4.15 6.29 17.41
C PHE A 192 3.95 5.48 16.12
N TYR A 193 2.71 5.58 15.58
CA TYR A 193 2.40 5.06 14.27
C TYR A 193 2.78 6.10 13.22
N ARG A 194 3.96 5.94 12.64
CA ARG A 194 4.45 6.82 11.59
C ARG A 194 3.85 6.43 10.24
N ARG A 195 2.88 7.20 9.75
CA ARG A 195 2.51 7.19 8.34
C ARG A 195 3.29 8.29 7.63
N LEU A 196 3.94 7.95 6.53
CA LEU A 196 4.80 8.88 5.77
C LEU A 196 4.01 9.89 4.90
N THR A 197 2.69 9.95 5.06
CA THR A 197 1.82 10.87 4.32
C THR A 197 1.11 11.87 5.23
N VAL A 198 0.38 12.79 4.64
CA VAL A 198 -0.41 13.92 5.19
C VAL A 198 -1.11 13.65 6.54
N THR A 199 -1.18 12.41 6.96
CA THR A 199 -1.83 11.93 8.19
C THR A 199 -1.03 12.08 9.47
N ASP A 200 0.18 12.64 9.47
CA ASP A 200 0.85 13.08 10.71
C ASP A 200 0.15 14.31 11.32
N LEU A 201 -0.58 15.06 10.50
CA LEU A 201 -1.41 16.19 10.96
C LEU A 201 -2.45 15.78 12.01
N PRO A 202 -3.21 14.67 11.84
CA PRO A 202 -4.16 14.23 12.85
C PRO A 202 -3.52 13.90 14.20
N PHE A 203 -2.31 13.32 14.21
CA PHE A 203 -1.63 13.04 15.48
C PHE A 203 -1.08 14.30 16.13
N GLN A 204 -0.53 15.23 15.38
CA GLN A 204 -0.09 16.52 15.89
C GLN A 204 -1.28 17.34 16.40
N GLN A 205 -2.37 17.39 15.63
CA GLN A 205 -3.61 18.04 16.04
C GLN A 205 -4.18 17.37 17.29
N PHE A 206 -4.19 16.04 17.35
CA PHE A 206 -4.57 15.29 18.53
C PHE A 206 -3.72 15.64 19.75
N CYS A 207 -2.40 15.70 19.62
CA CYS A 207 -1.51 16.13 20.70
C CYS A 207 -1.79 17.55 21.15
N HIS A 208 -2.01 18.46 20.18
CA HIS A 208 -2.36 19.86 20.46
C HIS A 208 -3.71 19.97 21.20
N ASP A 209 -4.76 19.31 20.72
CA ASP A 209 -6.11 19.40 21.27
C ASP A 209 -6.24 18.83 22.69
N PHE A 210 -5.34 17.94 23.07
CA PHE A 210 -5.30 17.34 24.40
C PHE A 210 -4.12 17.81 25.26
N ASP A 211 -3.36 18.81 24.81
CA ASP A 211 -2.12 19.30 25.47
C ASP A 211 -1.19 18.15 25.85
N LEU A 212 -0.99 17.23 24.90
CA LEU A 212 -0.15 16.06 25.09
C LEU A 212 1.26 16.31 24.60
N LYS A 213 2.23 15.93 25.44
CA LYS A 213 3.64 15.83 25.08
C LYS A 213 4.05 14.35 25.23
N PRO A 214 3.69 13.49 24.27
CA PRO A 214 3.93 12.07 24.40
C PRO A 214 5.42 11.77 24.48
N ASN A 215 5.82 10.93 25.43
CA ASN A 215 7.16 10.37 25.47
C ASN A 215 7.25 9.25 24.42
N VAL A 216 7.55 9.61 23.16
CA VAL A 216 7.70 8.67 22.06
C VAL A 216 9.00 7.89 22.25
N VAL A 217 8.88 6.59 22.48
CA VAL A 217 10.03 5.69 22.69
C VAL A 217 10.26 4.77 21.48
N ILE A 218 9.24 4.53 20.67
CA ILE A 218 9.30 3.70 19.46
C ILE A 218 8.48 4.37 18.37
N GLU A 219 9.04 4.40 17.17
CA GLU A 219 8.32 4.75 15.94
C GLU A 219 8.26 3.55 15.01
N ASN A 220 7.10 3.29 14.41
CA ASN A 220 6.93 2.17 13.47
C ASN A 220 5.81 2.50 12.47
N ASN A 221 5.95 2.03 11.23
CA ASN A 221 4.97 2.20 10.16
C ASN A 221 4.07 0.97 9.93
N GLN A 222 4.22 -0.09 10.75
CA GLN A 222 3.47 -1.33 10.62
C GLN A 222 2.50 -1.50 11.79
N LEU A 223 1.17 -1.44 11.51
CA LEU A 223 0.12 -1.55 12.54
C LEU A 223 0.22 -2.84 13.37
N ASP A 224 0.50 -3.98 12.72
CA ASP A 224 0.59 -5.26 13.41
C ASP A 224 1.79 -5.33 14.37
N SER A 225 2.90 -4.70 14.01
CA SER A 225 4.07 -4.55 14.90
C SER A 225 3.70 -3.70 16.10
N ILE A 226 3.04 -2.55 15.90
CA ILE A 226 2.62 -1.66 16.98
C ILE A 226 1.66 -2.38 17.94
N LYS A 227 0.63 -3.06 17.41
CA LYS A 227 -0.30 -3.85 18.23
C LYS A 227 0.43 -4.86 19.11
N ARG A 228 1.43 -5.53 18.55
CA ARG A 228 2.26 -6.50 19.29
C ARG A 228 3.11 -5.84 20.37
N LEU A 229 3.74 -4.70 20.08
CA LEU A 229 4.53 -3.93 21.05
C LEU A 229 3.68 -3.44 22.22
N VAL A 230 2.48 -2.90 21.94
CA VAL A 230 1.51 -2.49 22.97
C VAL A 230 1.07 -3.69 23.81
N ARG A 231 0.75 -4.83 23.18
CA ARG A 231 0.38 -6.07 23.87
C ARG A 231 1.46 -6.57 24.83
N LEU A 232 2.75 -6.38 24.49
CA LEU A 232 3.90 -6.72 25.32
C LEU A 232 4.13 -5.73 26.48
N GLY A 233 3.34 -4.67 26.59
CA GLY A 233 3.44 -3.69 27.67
C GLY A 233 4.48 -2.61 27.44
N LEU A 234 5.03 -2.46 26.22
CA LEU A 234 6.08 -1.50 25.92
C LEU A 234 5.59 -0.05 25.82
N GLY A 235 4.26 0.15 25.84
CA GLY A 235 3.67 1.48 25.80
C GLY A 235 2.22 1.44 25.33
N MET A 236 1.73 2.63 24.97
CA MET A 236 0.42 2.85 24.37
C MET A 236 0.56 3.40 22.96
N SER A 237 -0.52 3.36 22.17
CA SER A 237 -0.55 3.95 20.83
C SER A 237 -1.94 4.48 20.49
N VAL A 238 -2.05 5.17 19.35
CA VAL A 238 -3.29 5.65 18.76
C VAL A 238 -3.43 5.04 17.39
N LEU A 239 -4.50 4.27 17.15
CA LEU A 239 -4.69 3.45 15.95
C LEU A 239 -6.12 3.57 15.41
N PRO A 240 -6.38 3.27 14.13
CA PRO A 240 -7.73 3.13 13.59
C PRO A 240 -8.53 2.06 14.34
N GLU A 241 -9.79 2.33 14.73
CA GLU A 241 -10.61 1.39 15.51
C GLU A 241 -10.76 0.04 14.80
N TRP A 242 -11.04 0.05 13.50
CA TRP A 242 -11.20 -1.17 12.71
C TRP A 242 -9.95 -2.07 12.71
N SER A 243 -8.76 -1.50 12.91
CA SER A 243 -7.50 -2.24 12.90
C SER A 243 -7.26 -3.08 14.15
N VAL A 244 -8.00 -2.84 15.22
CA VAL A 244 -7.80 -3.46 16.56
C VAL A 244 -9.01 -4.26 17.07
N VAL A 245 -10.02 -4.45 16.22
CA VAL A 245 -11.27 -5.13 16.59
C VAL A 245 -11.02 -6.56 17.07
N ASP A 246 -10.16 -7.30 16.38
CA ASP A 246 -9.87 -8.69 16.74
C ASP A 246 -9.11 -8.78 18.07
N GLU A 247 -8.15 -7.92 18.30
CA GLU A 247 -7.42 -7.86 19.56
C GLU A 247 -8.32 -7.45 20.71
N GLN A 248 -9.25 -6.53 20.46
CA GLN A 248 -10.25 -6.12 21.46
C GLN A 248 -11.20 -7.27 21.82
N ARG A 249 -11.74 -7.98 20.84
CA ARG A 249 -12.61 -9.14 21.04
C ARG A 249 -11.91 -10.25 21.81
N LYS A 250 -10.65 -10.50 21.52
CA LYS A 250 -9.80 -11.50 22.19
C LYS A 250 -9.22 -11.01 23.52
N ARG A 251 -9.52 -9.78 23.95
CA ARG A 251 -8.99 -9.13 25.16
C ARG A 251 -7.46 -9.06 25.21
N LEU A 252 -6.82 -8.97 24.05
CA LEU A 252 -5.38 -8.87 23.90
C LEU A 252 -4.89 -7.43 24.03
N LEU A 253 -5.79 -6.46 23.84
CA LEU A 253 -5.55 -5.03 24.01
C LEU A 253 -6.73 -4.41 24.77
N THR A 254 -6.44 -3.36 25.54
CA THR A 254 -7.45 -2.44 26.05
C THR A 254 -7.61 -1.31 25.06
N VAL A 255 -8.85 -1.10 24.58
CA VAL A 255 -9.17 -0.06 23.59
C VAL A 255 -10.09 0.96 24.24
N SER A 256 -9.78 2.24 24.09
CA SER A 256 -10.59 3.36 24.61
C SER A 256 -10.83 4.39 23.50
N ARG A 257 -12.08 4.83 23.34
CA ARG A 257 -12.43 5.91 22.44
C ARG A 257 -12.05 7.24 23.05
N LEU A 258 -11.74 8.19 22.18
CA LEU A 258 -11.46 9.56 22.55
C LEU A 258 -12.74 10.32 22.90
N LYS A 259 -12.64 11.36 23.74
CA LYS A 259 -13.78 12.22 24.09
C LYS A 259 -14.31 12.94 22.85
N ASN A 260 -13.40 13.53 22.09
CA ASN A 260 -13.70 14.12 20.78
C ASN A 260 -13.44 13.06 19.75
N ARG A 261 -14.45 12.76 18.92
CA ARG A 261 -14.30 11.77 17.86
C ARG A 261 -13.38 12.31 16.76
N TYR A 262 -12.31 11.59 16.50
CA TYR A 262 -11.43 11.87 15.35
C TYR A 262 -11.81 10.92 14.23
N LEU A 263 -12.59 11.44 13.28
CA LEU A 263 -13.05 10.70 12.12
C LEU A 263 -12.14 10.95 10.93
N HIS A 264 -11.83 9.91 10.22
CA HIS A 264 -11.05 9.92 9.00
C HIS A 264 -11.78 9.12 7.94
N ASN A 265 -11.74 9.58 6.69
CA ASN A 265 -12.24 8.80 5.58
C ASN A 265 -11.20 7.77 5.11
N TYR A 266 -11.68 6.62 4.72
CA TYR A 266 -10.95 5.61 3.96
C TYR A 266 -11.66 5.41 2.63
N GLY A 267 -10.91 5.28 1.55
CA GLY A 267 -11.54 5.22 0.24
C GLY A 267 -10.60 4.80 -0.86
N VAL A 268 -11.03 5.07 -2.07
CA VAL A 268 -10.31 4.80 -3.31
C VAL A 268 -9.86 6.12 -3.93
N ALA A 269 -8.59 6.18 -4.32
CA ALA A 269 -8.07 7.23 -5.19
C ALA A 269 -7.72 6.64 -6.57
N PHE A 270 -8.00 7.40 -7.63
CA PHE A 270 -7.66 7.06 -9.00
C PHE A 270 -7.42 8.33 -9.83
N ARG A 271 -6.73 8.20 -10.98
CA ARG A 271 -6.40 9.39 -11.79
C ARG A 271 -7.62 10.07 -12.37
N ARG A 272 -7.61 11.39 -12.35
CA ARG A 272 -8.66 12.24 -12.98
C ARG A 272 -8.59 12.16 -14.50
N SER A 273 -7.41 12.04 -15.06
CA SER A 273 -7.14 12.00 -16.50
C SER A 273 -6.43 10.71 -16.91
N GLY A 274 -6.48 10.40 -18.18
CA GLY A 274 -5.85 9.20 -18.75
C GLY A 274 -6.83 8.06 -18.99
N TYR A 275 -6.29 6.91 -19.35
CA TYR A 275 -7.10 5.71 -19.61
C TYR A 275 -7.75 5.20 -18.32
N ARG A 276 -9.05 4.92 -18.41
CA ARG A 276 -9.87 4.35 -17.33
C ARG A 276 -10.33 2.96 -17.76
N PRO A 277 -9.73 1.89 -17.20
CA PRO A 277 -10.15 0.53 -17.55
C PRO A 277 -11.58 0.25 -17.05
N GLN A 278 -12.36 -0.54 -17.78
CA GLN A 278 -13.70 -0.95 -17.35
C GLN A 278 -13.67 -1.68 -15.99
N ALA A 279 -12.59 -2.41 -15.72
CA ALA A 279 -12.38 -3.07 -14.44
C ALA A 279 -12.32 -2.09 -13.24
N LEU A 280 -11.94 -0.82 -13.46
CA LEU A 280 -11.97 0.20 -12.42
C LEU A 280 -13.42 0.58 -12.06
N ASP A 281 -14.31 0.71 -13.03
CA ASP A 281 -15.73 1.00 -12.78
C ASP A 281 -16.38 -0.17 -12.01
N ASP A 282 -16.13 -1.40 -12.45
CA ASP A 282 -16.59 -2.62 -11.76
C ASP A 282 -16.08 -2.67 -10.30
N PHE A 283 -14.80 -2.30 -10.10
CA PHE A 283 -14.19 -2.24 -8.78
C PHE A 283 -14.82 -1.17 -7.89
N LEU A 284 -15.06 0.02 -8.41
CA LEU A 284 -15.72 1.11 -7.68
C LEU A 284 -17.15 0.73 -7.28
N ASP A 285 -17.91 0.11 -8.18
CA ASP A 285 -19.28 -0.32 -7.91
C ASP A 285 -19.34 -1.36 -6.78
N VAL A 286 -18.38 -2.30 -6.75
CA VAL A 286 -18.28 -3.27 -5.66
C VAL A 286 -17.79 -2.59 -4.39
N SER A 287 -16.81 -1.69 -4.47
CA SER A 287 -16.25 -0.97 -3.32
C SER A 287 -17.30 -0.16 -2.57
N ARG A 288 -18.22 0.52 -3.29
CA ARG A 288 -19.34 1.31 -2.71
C ARG A 288 -20.27 0.47 -1.84
N LYS A 289 -20.35 -0.83 -2.10
CA LYS A 289 -21.19 -1.78 -1.34
C LYS A 289 -20.44 -2.43 -0.20
N TRP A 290 -19.49 -1.71 0.42
CA TRP A 290 -18.59 -2.24 1.45
C TRP A 290 -19.31 -2.89 2.63
N HIS A 291 -20.49 -2.43 3.01
CA HIS A 291 -21.30 -3.03 4.09
C HIS A 291 -21.80 -4.44 3.77
N GLU A 292 -21.87 -4.83 2.51
CA GLU A 292 -22.32 -6.17 2.11
C GLU A 292 -21.19 -7.21 2.21
N TRP A 293 -19.94 -6.80 1.98
CA TRP A 293 -18.82 -7.73 1.88
C TRP A 293 -17.79 -7.64 3.00
N TRP A 294 -17.75 -6.54 3.79
CA TRP A 294 -16.74 -6.36 4.81
C TRP A 294 -17.24 -6.77 6.19
N PRO A 295 -16.62 -7.80 6.87
CA PRO A 295 -17.08 -8.31 8.16
C PRO A 295 -17.00 -7.31 9.32
N LEU A 296 -16.20 -6.24 9.15
CA LEU A 296 -15.99 -5.19 10.15
C LEU A 296 -16.82 -3.93 9.87
N ALA A 297 -17.78 -3.99 8.95
CA ALA A 297 -18.67 -2.87 8.61
C ALA A 297 -19.34 -2.21 9.84
N GLY A 298 -19.66 -2.97 10.88
CA GLY A 298 -20.23 -2.43 12.11
C GLY A 298 -19.27 -1.61 13.01
N TYR A 299 -18.00 -1.47 12.63
CA TYR A 299 -16.97 -0.69 13.34
C TYR A 299 -16.51 0.55 12.58
N VAL A 300 -17.23 0.91 11.54
CA VAL A 300 -16.99 2.09 10.72
C VAL A 300 -18.32 2.80 10.45
N HIS A 301 -18.27 3.98 9.87
CA HIS A 301 -19.42 4.85 9.64
C HIS A 301 -19.48 5.23 8.17
N ASP A 302 -20.61 5.78 7.73
CA ASP A 302 -20.70 6.41 6.43
C ASP A 302 -19.65 7.52 6.28
N PRO A 303 -19.19 7.82 5.06
CA PRO A 303 -18.20 8.87 4.80
C PRO A 303 -18.67 10.23 5.30
N ILE A 304 -17.72 11.04 5.78
CA ILE A 304 -17.95 12.43 6.21
C ILE A 304 -17.51 13.43 5.15
#